data_50f9232cbbe40b100802c34839c9eea8
#
_entry.id   50f9232cbbe40b100802c34839c9eea8
#
_cell.length_a   1.000
_cell.length_b   1.000
_cell.length_c   1.000
_cell.angle_alpha   90.00
_cell.angle_beta   90.00
_cell.angle_gamma   90.00
#
_symmetry.space_group_name_H-M   'P 1'
#
loop_
_entity.id
_entity.type
_entity.pdbx_description
1 polymer ?
#
loop_
_entity_poly.entity_id
_entity_poly.type
_entity_poly.pdbx_seq_one_letter_code
_entity_poly.pdbx_strand_id
1 'polypeptide(L)'
;MTLIQSIHARQILDSRGNPTVEVDVVTENGAFGRAAVPSGASTGINEAVELRDGDKSKYLGKGVLKAVSNVNDVIAPELVGMDVFEQNTIDQIMIDLDGTANKSKLGANAILGVSLAVAKAAAMESGQPLYRYIGGVNANTLPVPMLNIINGGSHSDAPIAFQEFMVRPIGATSFSEAIRWGAEIFHNLKKILHDKHLSTAVGDEGGFAPNFSGGTEEALACILDAINKAGYRPGDDVTIALDCASSEFYKDGKYDYSKFEGPNGKIRSREEQVAYLAELTEKYPIDSIEDGCAEEDWAGWAMLTAKIGSKIQLVGDDLFVTNVSFLKRGIEEKSANSILVKVNQIGTLTETLNAISMAHKAGFTAVMSHRSGETEDSTIADLAVAVNCGQIKTGSASRSDRMAKYNQLLRIEEQLGDSAVFKGRLK
;
A
#
# COMPACT_ATOMS: atom_id res chain seq x y z
N MET A 1 31.98 8.34 -9.33
CA MET A 1 31.94 7.68 -8.00
C MET A 1 31.72 8.79 -7.00
N THR A 2 30.63 8.74 -6.26
CA THR A 2 30.32 9.71 -5.21
C THR A 2 30.04 8.93 -3.94
N LEU A 3 30.87 9.15 -2.92
CA LEU A 3 30.85 8.33 -1.73
C LEU A 3 29.79 8.81 -0.73
N ILE A 4 29.22 7.89 -0.01
CA ILE A 4 28.39 8.16 1.16
C ILE A 4 29.29 8.72 2.26
N GLN A 5 29.06 9.97 2.67
CA GLN A 5 29.80 10.64 3.71
C GLN A 5 29.26 10.30 5.12
N SER A 6 27.94 10.25 5.24
CA SER A 6 27.31 9.94 6.53
C SER A 6 25.91 9.34 6.36
N ILE A 7 25.55 8.49 7.33
CA ILE A 7 24.21 7.93 7.51
C ILE A 7 23.79 8.18 8.96
N HIS A 8 22.61 8.75 9.18
CA HIS A 8 22.10 9.02 10.51
C HIS A 8 20.62 8.72 10.62
N ALA A 9 20.23 7.90 11.59
CA ALA A 9 18.86 7.58 11.90
C ALA A 9 18.38 8.26 13.17
N ARG A 10 17.07 8.54 13.21
CA ARG A 10 16.34 9.03 14.39
C ARG A 10 14.97 8.40 14.50
N GLN A 11 14.40 8.47 15.69
CA GLN A 11 13.00 8.15 15.93
C GLN A 11 12.15 9.39 15.67
N ILE A 12 11.10 9.23 14.87
CA ILE A 12 10.03 10.21 14.65
C ILE A 12 8.68 9.60 14.98
N LEU A 13 7.57 10.32 14.81
CA LEU A 13 6.22 9.80 15.00
C LEU A 13 5.49 9.63 13.68
N ASP A 14 4.75 8.54 13.55
CA ASP A 14 3.87 8.26 12.42
C ASP A 14 2.50 8.96 12.58
N SER A 15 1.61 8.80 11.59
CA SER A 15 0.27 9.38 11.55
C SER A 15 -0.68 8.91 12.67
N ARG A 16 -0.29 7.85 13.39
CA ARG A 16 -1.00 7.33 14.57
C ARG A 16 -0.36 7.75 15.89
N GLY A 17 0.72 8.55 15.85
CA GLY A 17 1.49 8.94 17.02
C GLY A 17 2.39 7.83 17.57
N ASN A 18 2.62 6.76 16.82
CA ASN A 18 3.58 5.72 17.17
C ASN A 18 4.97 6.05 16.63
N PRO A 19 6.04 5.66 17.34
CA PRO A 19 7.40 5.81 16.85
C PRO A 19 7.65 5.07 15.54
N THR A 20 8.43 5.69 14.64
CA THR A 20 9.00 5.06 13.45
C THR A 20 10.40 5.58 13.17
N VAL A 21 11.11 4.92 12.25
CA VAL A 21 12.50 5.24 11.89
C VAL A 21 12.51 6.25 10.74
N GLU A 22 13.35 7.28 10.87
CA GLU A 22 13.73 8.18 9.77
C GLU A 22 15.24 8.15 9.61
N VAL A 23 15.73 8.09 8.36
CA VAL A 23 17.15 8.02 8.02
C VAL A 23 17.52 9.16 7.07
N ASP A 24 18.65 9.79 7.36
CA ASP A 24 19.34 10.75 6.50
C ASP A 24 20.62 10.12 5.93
N VAL A 25 20.84 10.30 4.64
CA VAL A 25 22.10 9.97 3.94
C VAL A 25 22.64 11.23 3.29
N VAL A 26 23.92 11.50 3.48
CA VAL A 26 24.64 12.64 2.87
C VAL A 26 25.82 12.09 2.08
N THR A 27 26.01 12.60 0.84
CA THR A 27 27.17 12.28 0.00
C THR A 27 28.32 13.28 0.22
N GLU A 28 29.53 12.95 -0.23
CA GLU A 28 30.70 13.85 -0.20
C GLU A 28 30.44 15.19 -0.90
N ASN A 29 29.60 15.21 -1.94
CA ASN A 29 29.25 16.43 -2.68
C ASN A 29 28.09 17.20 -2.04
N GLY A 30 27.53 16.71 -0.92
CA GLY A 30 26.45 17.34 -0.18
C GLY A 30 25.04 16.98 -0.69
N ALA A 31 24.89 16.01 -1.60
CA ALA A 31 23.58 15.50 -1.94
C ALA A 31 22.95 14.80 -0.71
N PHE A 32 21.65 15.01 -0.51
CA PHE A 32 20.92 14.64 0.68
C PHE A 32 19.72 13.76 0.34
N GLY A 33 19.59 12.63 1.04
CA GLY A 33 18.42 11.76 0.97
C GLY A 33 17.84 11.53 2.37
N ARG A 34 16.53 11.74 2.52
CA ARG A 34 15.78 11.45 3.75
C ARG A 34 14.64 10.51 3.46
N ALA A 35 14.48 9.46 4.26
CA ALA A 35 13.37 8.53 4.17
C ALA A 35 12.82 8.20 5.54
N ALA A 36 11.49 8.21 5.66
CA ALA A 36 10.77 7.76 6.84
C ALA A 36 10.01 6.46 6.53
N VAL A 37 10.06 5.51 7.44
CA VAL A 37 9.54 4.16 7.23
C VAL A 37 8.08 4.07 7.68
N PRO A 38 7.16 3.54 6.84
CA PRO A 38 5.77 3.30 7.24
C PRO A 38 5.64 2.08 8.17
N SER A 39 4.50 1.98 8.87
CA SER A 39 4.22 0.92 9.85
C SER A 39 2.82 0.35 9.68
N GLY A 40 2.66 -0.98 9.66
CA GLY A 40 1.36 -1.63 9.57
C GLY A 40 0.57 -1.64 10.88
N ALA A 41 -0.78 -1.73 10.78
CA ALA A 41 -1.66 -2.08 11.89
C ALA A 41 -2.02 -3.57 11.83
N SER A 42 -2.51 -4.02 10.69
CA SER A 42 -2.64 -5.42 10.30
C SER A 42 -1.36 -5.84 9.56
N THR A 43 -0.80 -7.00 9.89
CA THR A 43 0.44 -7.50 9.30
C THR A 43 0.30 -8.96 8.94
N GLY A 44 0.65 -9.32 7.70
CA GLY A 44 0.75 -10.71 7.27
C GLY A 44 1.79 -11.47 8.08
N ILE A 45 1.54 -12.75 8.35
CA ILE A 45 2.43 -13.59 9.18
C ILE A 45 3.84 -13.76 8.60
N ASN A 46 3.99 -13.53 7.31
CA ASN A 46 5.24 -13.70 6.57
C ASN A 46 5.97 -12.38 6.25
N GLU A 47 5.50 -11.23 6.78
CA GLU A 47 6.19 -9.96 6.59
C GLU A 47 7.57 -9.94 7.26
N ALA A 48 8.49 -9.15 6.70
CA ALA A 48 9.75 -8.84 7.36
C ALA A 48 9.50 -8.07 8.68
N VAL A 49 10.36 -8.31 9.65
CA VAL A 49 10.14 -7.85 11.03
C VAL A 49 10.36 -6.35 11.18
N GLU A 50 9.33 -5.63 11.58
CA GLU A 50 9.46 -4.29 12.13
C GLU A 50 10.00 -4.37 13.55
N LEU A 51 11.26 -3.98 13.76
CA LEU A 51 11.90 -4.10 15.06
C LEU A 51 11.39 -3.03 16.03
N ARG A 52 10.80 -3.48 17.13
CA ARG A 52 10.29 -2.65 18.24
C ARG A 52 11.11 -2.89 19.50
N ASP A 53 11.22 -1.86 20.36
CA ASP A 53 12.00 -1.92 21.60
C ASP A 53 11.41 -2.88 22.62
N GLY A 54 10.07 -2.99 22.66
CA GLY A 54 9.35 -3.85 23.60
C GLY A 54 9.28 -3.30 25.04
N ASP A 55 9.89 -2.15 25.31
CA ASP A 55 9.85 -1.47 26.62
C ASP A 55 8.50 -0.80 26.84
N LYS A 56 7.63 -1.47 27.59
CA LYS A 56 6.26 -1.00 27.86
C LYS A 56 6.19 0.33 28.63
N SER A 57 7.28 0.76 29.26
CA SER A 57 7.35 2.05 29.96
C SER A 57 7.43 3.25 29.00
N LYS A 58 7.78 2.99 27.72
CA LYS A 58 7.91 4.00 26.67
C LYS A 58 7.08 3.61 25.47
N TYR A 59 6.22 4.52 25.01
CA TYR A 59 5.36 4.28 23.84
C TYR A 59 4.61 2.92 23.86
N LEU A 60 4.27 2.42 25.05
CA LEU A 60 3.59 1.13 25.24
C LEU A 60 4.33 -0.06 24.59
N GLY A 61 5.67 0.02 24.50
CA GLY A 61 6.51 -1.00 23.86
C GLY A 61 6.82 -0.76 22.39
N LYS A 62 6.21 0.28 21.76
CA LYS A 62 6.34 0.54 20.32
C LYS A 62 7.53 1.41 19.93
N GLY A 63 8.46 1.74 20.85
CA GLY A 63 9.69 2.46 20.55
C GLY A 63 10.52 1.76 19.45
N VAL A 64 11.39 2.51 18.76
CA VAL A 64 12.24 2.01 17.67
C VAL A 64 13.73 2.37 17.87
N LEU A 65 14.14 2.66 19.10
CA LEU A 65 15.53 3.06 19.36
C LEU A 65 16.55 1.94 19.09
N LYS A 66 16.15 0.66 19.20
CA LYS A 66 16.99 -0.47 18.78
C LYS A 66 17.25 -0.44 17.28
N ALA A 67 16.22 -0.21 16.48
CA ALA A 67 16.36 -0.07 15.03
C ALA A 67 17.21 1.16 14.66
N VAL A 68 17.03 2.29 15.36
CA VAL A 68 17.86 3.49 15.21
C VAL A 68 19.32 3.20 15.53
N SER A 69 19.62 2.53 16.64
CA SER A 69 20.99 2.11 17.01
C SER A 69 21.57 1.15 15.96
N ASN A 70 20.79 0.20 15.45
CA ASN A 70 21.23 -0.70 14.39
C ASN A 70 21.65 0.06 13.11
N VAL A 71 20.94 1.13 12.75
CA VAL A 71 21.38 1.98 11.65
C VAL A 71 22.68 2.71 11.98
N ASN A 72 22.73 3.40 13.12
CA ASN A 72 23.83 4.30 13.44
C ASN A 72 25.13 3.57 13.79
N ASP A 73 25.02 2.42 14.49
CA ASP A 73 26.17 1.74 15.09
C ASP A 73 26.60 0.48 14.31
N VAL A 74 25.71 -0.09 13.46
CA VAL A 74 25.99 -1.33 12.71
C VAL A 74 25.99 -1.10 11.21
N ILE A 75 24.92 -0.52 10.64
CA ILE A 75 24.78 -0.36 9.20
C ILE A 75 25.66 0.79 8.68
N ALA A 76 25.60 1.96 9.30
CA ALA A 76 26.32 3.14 8.83
C ALA A 76 27.84 2.92 8.73
N PRO A 77 28.54 2.30 9.68
CA PRO A 77 30.00 2.03 9.57
C PRO A 77 30.37 1.18 8.36
N GLU A 78 29.51 0.25 7.93
CA GLU A 78 29.76 -0.63 6.78
C GLU A 78 29.51 0.04 5.44
N LEU A 79 28.64 1.05 5.38
CA LEU A 79 28.22 1.70 4.14
C LEU A 79 28.89 3.03 3.87
N VAL A 80 29.40 3.73 4.90
CA VAL A 80 30.16 4.98 4.73
C VAL A 80 31.41 4.71 3.89
N GLY A 81 31.63 5.53 2.86
CA GLY A 81 32.71 5.35 1.88
C GLY A 81 32.34 4.50 0.67
N MET A 82 31.14 3.92 0.61
CA MET A 82 30.62 3.26 -0.61
C MET A 82 30.08 4.26 -1.61
N ASP A 83 30.10 3.89 -2.89
CA ASP A 83 29.46 4.69 -3.94
C ASP A 83 27.94 4.67 -3.77
N VAL A 84 27.33 5.87 -3.66
CA VAL A 84 25.89 6.04 -3.44
C VAL A 84 25.02 5.43 -4.55
N PHE A 85 25.59 5.22 -5.74
CA PHE A 85 24.89 4.64 -6.89
C PHE A 85 24.82 3.11 -6.88
N GLU A 86 25.53 2.43 -5.98
CA GLU A 86 25.59 0.98 -5.88
C GLU A 86 24.43 0.40 -5.04
N GLN A 87 23.18 0.81 -5.36
CA GLN A 87 21.97 0.44 -4.60
C GLN A 87 21.87 -1.06 -4.30
N ASN A 88 22.04 -1.89 -5.33
CA ASN A 88 21.90 -3.35 -5.17
C ASN A 88 22.96 -3.94 -4.23
N THR A 89 24.19 -3.44 -4.32
CA THR A 89 25.28 -3.86 -3.44
C THR A 89 25.03 -3.40 -2.00
N ILE A 90 24.59 -2.16 -1.81
CA ILE A 90 24.26 -1.59 -0.50
C ILE A 90 23.12 -2.39 0.15
N ASP A 91 22.04 -2.65 -0.58
CA ASP A 91 20.92 -3.43 -0.07
C ASP A 91 21.36 -4.87 0.30
N GLN A 92 22.20 -5.50 -0.52
CA GLN A 92 22.71 -6.84 -0.26
C GLN A 92 23.61 -6.89 0.98
N ILE A 93 24.49 -5.89 1.19
CA ILE A 93 25.30 -5.81 2.41
C ILE A 93 24.41 -5.74 3.64
N MET A 94 23.35 -4.95 3.63
CA MET A 94 22.42 -4.86 4.77
C MET A 94 21.68 -6.18 5.04
N ILE A 95 21.29 -6.89 3.98
CA ILE A 95 20.67 -8.22 4.07
C ILE A 95 21.65 -9.22 4.69
N ASP A 96 22.91 -9.22 4.24
CA ASP A 96 23.97 -10.13 4.76
C ASP A 96 24.35 -9.81 6.22
N LEU A 97 24.38 -8.54 6.61
CA LEU A 97 24.59 -8.10 7.99
C LEU A 97 23.48 -8.57 8.94
N ASP A 98 22.23 -8.55 8.47
CA ASP A 98 21.11 -9.12 9.21
C ASP A 98 21.22 -10.63 9.29
N GLY A 99 21.42 -11.31 8.18
CA GLY A 99 21.64 -12.75 8.05
C GLY A 99 20.42 -13.61 8.43
N THR A 100 19.25 -13.02 8.64
CA THR A 100 18.00 -13.75 8.92
C THR A 100 17.02 -13.65 7.74
N ALA A 101 16.17 -14.65 7.59
CA ALA A 101 15.24 -14.70 6.45
C ALA A 101 14.20 -13.55 6.43
N ASN A 102 13.87 -13.01 7.62
CA ASN A 102 12.82 -12.00 7.80
C ASN A 102 13.34 -10.69 8.43
N LYS A 103 14.65 -10.43 8.35
CA LYS A 103 15.30 -9.22 8.86
C LYS A 103 15.08 -8.97 10.38
N SER A 104 14.97 -10.05 11.16
CA SER A 104 14.65 -9.96 12.60
C SER A 104 15.79 -9.48 13.47
N LYS A 105 17.04 -9.50 12.98
CA LYS A 105 18.22 -9.06 13.76
C LYS A 105 18.38 -7.54 13.75
N LEU A 106 18.38 -6.91 12.59
CA LEU A 106 18.55 -5.46 12.45
C LEU A 106 17.21 -4.73 12.40
N GLY A 107 16.19 -5.38 11.87
CA GLY A 107 14.86 -4.82 11.61
C GLY A 107 14.69 -4.36 10.18
N ALA A 108 13.58 -4.78 9.53
CA ALA A 108 13.23 -4.30 8.21
C ALA A 108 13.06 -2.78 8.14
N ASN A 109 12.59 -2.16 9.23
CA ASN A 109 12.47 -0.71 9.34
C ASN A 109 13.84 0.01 9.34
N ALA A 110 14.85 -0.54 9.99
CA ALA A 110 16.22 -0.01 9.93
C ALA A 110 16.80 -0.11 8.53
N ILE A 111 16.71 -1.28 7.92
CA ILE A 111 17.26 -1.58 6.58
C ILE A 111 16.55 -0.73 5.50
N LEU A 112 15.22 -0.68 5.52
CA LEU A 112 14.43 0.08 4.54
C LEU A 112 14.70 1.58 4.61
N GLY A 113 14.81 2.14 5.82
CA GLY A 113 15.11 3.55 6.00
C GLY A 113 16.41 3.95 5.29
N VAL A 114 17.46 3.14 5.44
CA VAL A 114 18.75 3.36 4.75
C VAL A 114 18.60 3.16 3.24
N SER A 115 17.99 2.06 2.80
CA SER A 115 17.81 1.72 1.38
C SER A 115 17.13 2.85 0.60
N LEU A 116 16.03 3.40 1.13
CA LEU A 116 15.30 4.50 0.49
C LEU A 116 16.04 5.84 0.57
N ALA A 117 16.71 6.13 1.68
CA ALA A 117 17.49 7.36 1.83
C ALA A 117 18.70 7.38 0.88
N VAL A 118 19.37 6.25 0.67
CA VAL A 118 20.44 6.08 -0.34
C VAL A 118 19.91 6.38 -1.73
N ALA A 119 18.77 5.80 -2.14
CA ALA A 119 18.18 6.04 -3.45
C ALA A 119 17.85 7.52 -3.67
N LYS A 120 17.35 8.22 -2.66
CA LYS A 120 17.06 9.65 -2.72
C LYS A 120 18.34 10.51 -2.82
N ALA A 121 19.39 10.16 -2.06
CA ALA A 121 20.68 10.84 -2.14
C ALA A 121 21.29 10.64 -3.54
N ALA A 122 21.24 9.44 -4.08
CA ALA A 122 21.73 9.13 -5.43
C ALA A 122 20.93 9.89 -6.51
N ALA A 123 19.61 9.96 -6.39
CA ALA A 123 18.77 10.74 -7.30
C ALA A 123 19.17 12.24 -7.28
N MET A 124 19.35 12.82 -6.08
CA MET A 124 19.80 14.21 -5.93
C MET A 124 21.21 14.42 -6.50
N GLU A 125 22.13 13.49 -6.25
CA GLU A 125 23.49 13.51 -6.79
C GLU A 125 23.52 13.50 -8.33
N SER A 126 22.60 12.73 -8.93
CA SER A 126 22.46 12.66 -10.40
C SER A 126 21.70 13.84 -11.02
N GLY A 127 21.17 14.77 -10.19
CA GLY A 127 20.35 15.88 -10.64
C GLY A 127 18.99 15.45 -11.21
N GLN A 128 18.48 14.26 -10.83
CA GLN A 128 17.22 13.72 -11.34
C GLN A 128 16.16 13.62 -10.23
N PRO A 129 14.87 13.80 -10.54
CA PRO A 129 13.80 13.42 -9.61
C PRO A 129 13.82 11.90 -9.38
N LEU A 130 13.39 11.47 -8.18
CA LEU A 130 13.51 10.08 -7.74
C LEU A 130 12.84 9.08 -8.71
N TYR A 131 11.64 9.40 -9.19
CA TYR A 131 10.94 8.51 -10.14
C TYR A 131 11.73 8.26 -11.43
N ARG A 132 12.44 9.28 -11.93
CA ARG A 132 13.25 9.17 -13.16
C ARG A 132 14.57 8.48 -12.90
N TYR A 133 15.20 8.73 -11.76
CA TYR A 133 16.42 8.05 -11.36
C TYR A 133 16.21 6.52 -11.28
N ILE A 134 15.12 6.10 -10.64
CA ILE A 134 14.82 4.65 -10.48
C ILE A 134 14.27 4.04 -11.78
N GLY A 135 13.34 4.71 -12.46
CA GLY A 135 12.58 4.15 -13.58
C GLY A 135 13.16 4.45 -14.96
N GLY A 136 14.16 5.35 -15.03
CA GLY A 136 14.79 5.74 -16.30
C GLY A 136 13.90 6.63 -17.16
N VAL A 137 14.26 6.73 -18.44
CA VAL A 137 13.62 7.66 -19.39
C VAL A 137 12.16 7.38 -19.69
N ASN A 138 11.69 6.16 -19.46
CA ASN A 138 10.32 5.72 -19.74
C ASN A 138 9.40 5.74 -18.50
N ALA A 139 9.86 6.29 -17.38
CA ALA A 139 9.06 6.49 -16.17
C ALA A 139 8.11 7.67 -16.36
N ASN A 140 6.91 7.43 -16.88
CA ASN A 140 5.96 8.48 -17.25
C ASN A 140 4.48 8.12 -17.03
N THR A 141 4.17 6.94 -16.50
CA THR A 141 2.79 6.51 -16.28
C THR A 141 2.33 6.90 -14.88
N LEU A 142 1.37 7.85 -14.82
CA LEU A 142 0.69 8.23 -13.59
C LEU A 142 -0.27 7.11 -13.17
N PRO A 143 -0.30 6.74 -11.88
CA PRO A 143 -1.16 5.67 -11.40
C PRO A 143 -2.62 6.13 -11.23
N VAL A 144 -3.58 5.22 -11.48
CA VAL A 144 -4.96 5.40 -11.05
C VAL A 144 -4.99 5.38 -9.51
N PRO A 145 -5.53 6.41 -8.85
CA PRO A 145 -5.69 6.41 -7.41
C PRO A 145 -6.82 5.47 -7.00
N MET A 146 -6.54 4.59 -6.03
CA MET A 146 -7.52 3.76 -5.33
C MET A 146 -7.81 4.44 -3.99
N LEU A 147 -8.81 5.34 -3.98
CA LEU A 147 -9.11 6.18 -2.80
C LEU A 147 -10.00 5.43 -1.83
N ASN A 148 -9.48 5.09 -0.65
CA ASN A 148 -10.23 4.44 0.41
C ASN A 148 -11.20 5.41 1.08
N ILE A 149 -12.49 5.39 0.73
CA ILE A 149 -13.51 6.34 1.20
C ILE A 149 -14.38 5.82 2.34
N ILE A 150 -14.42 4.49 2.58
CA ILE A 150 -15.06 3.87 3.74
C ILE A 150 -14.10 2.84 4.35
N ASN A 151 -13.88 2.95 5.66
CA ASN A 151 -13.12 2.00 6.46
C ASN A 151 -14.04 1.09 7.26
N GLY A 152 -13.68 -0.20 7.33
CA GLY A 152 -14.25 -1.22 8.19
C GLY A 152 -13.18 -2.14 8.76
N GLY A 153 -13.52 -3.38 9.09
CA GLY A 153 -12.60 -4.37 9.63
C GLY A 153 -11.75 -3.86 10.79
N SER A 154 -10.47 -4.16 10.76
CA SER A 154 -9.52 -3.70 11.80
C SER A 154 -9.14 -2.22 11.71
N HIS A 155 -9.57 -1.49 10.66
CA HIS A 155 -9.26 -0.06 10.47
C HIS A 155 -10.29 0.88 11.09
N SER A 156 -11.39 0.36 11.65
CA SER A 156 -12.42 1.17 12.33
C SER A 156 -13.27 0.34 13.27
N ASP A 157 -14.05 1.02 14.13
CA ASP A 157 -15.05 0.37 14.97
C ASP A 157 -16.40 0.16 14.25
N ALA A 158 -16.46 0.38 12.94
CA ALA A 158 -17.66 0.16 12.15
C ALA A 158 -17.99 -1.33 12.04
N PRO A 159 -19.27 -1.75 12.15
CA PRO A 159 -19.65 -3.16 12.07
C PRO A 159 -19.71 -3.65 10.60
N ILE A 160 -18.59 -3.58 9.92
CA ILE A 160 -18.39 -3.97 8.52
C ILE A 160 -17.19 -4.90 8.48
N ALA A 161 -17.33 -6.09 7.88
CA ALA A 161 -16.26 -7.07 7.86
C ALA A 161 -15.11 -6.69 6.92
N PHE A 162 -15.41 -6.13 5.73
CA PHE A 162 -14.37 -5.70 4.79
C PHE A 162 -13.67 -4.44 5.28
N GLN A 163 -12.34 -4.42 5.12
CA GLN A 163 -11.47 -3.41 5.69
C GLN A 163 -11.52 -2.08 4.95
N GLU A 164 -11.60 -2.13 3.59
CA GLU A 164 -11.57 -0.93 2.77
C GLU A 164 -12.51 -1.00 1.57
N PHE A 165 -13.14 0.14 1.31
CA PHE A 165 -13.97 0.37 0.13
C PHE A 165 -13.40 1.57 -0.61
N MET A 166 -12.88 1.33 -1.80
CA MET A 166 -12.15 2.31 -2.58
C MET A 166 -12.90 2.69 -3.85
N VAL A 167 -12.79 3.96 -4.26
CA VAL A 167 -13.20 4.42 -5.59
C VAL A 167 -11.98 4.56 -6.49
N ARG A 168 -12.14 4.17 -7.75
CA ARG A 168 -11.13 4.22 -8.79
C ARG A 168 -11.65 5.05 -9.98
N PRO A 169 -11.21 6.31 -10.17
CA PRO A 169 -11.64 7.17 -11.27
C PRO A 169 -10.98 6.78 -12.60
N ILE A 170 -11.41 5.67 -13.18
CA ILE A 170 -10.80 5.06 -14.38
C ILE A 170 -11.14 5.75 -15.68
N GLY A 171 -12.20 6.55 -15.70
CA GLY A 171 -12.63 7.32 -16.88
C GLY A 171 -11.98 8.69 -17.00
N ALA A 172 -11.21 9.12 -16.00
CA ALA A 172 -10.47 10.37 -16.03
C ALA A 172 -9.39 10.36 -17.12
N THR A 173 -9.04 11.52 -17.64
CA THR A 173 -8.06 11.69 -18.73
C THR A 173 -6.67 12.06 -18.23
N SER A 174 -6.55 12.42 -16.94
CA SER A 174 -5.30 12.80 -16.26
C SER A 174 -5.35 12.40 -14.79
N PHE A 175 -4.20 12.39 -14.14
CA PHE A 175 -4.14 12.14 -12.70
C PHE A 175 -4.82 13.26 -11.90
N SER A 176 -4.59 14.53 -12.28
CA SER A 176 -5.22 15.69 -11.66
C SER A 176 -6.75 15.64 -11.77
N GLU A 177 -7.29 15.17 -12.89
CA GLU A 177 -8.73 14.95 -13.03
C GLU A 177 -9.20 13.79 -12.15
N ALA A 178 -8.48 12.68 -12.11
CA ALA A 178 -8.83 11.51 -11.31
C ALA A 178 -8.90 11.86 -9.81
N ILE A 179 -7.94 12.60 -9.29
CA ILE A 179 -7.94 12.99 -7.87
C ILE A 179 -9.04 14.02 -7.55
N ARG A 180 -9.38 14.92 -8.50
CA ARG A 180 -10.53 15.82 -8.39
C ARG A 180 -11.83 15.01 -8.26
N TRP A 181 -12.07 14.04 -9.14
CA TRP A 181 -13.26 13.18 -9.08
C TRP A 181 -13.35 12.44 -7.74
N GLY A 182 -12.23 11.87 -7.29
CA GLY A 182 -12.16 11.19 -5.99
C GLY A 182 -12.53 12.11 -4.83
N ALA A 183 -12.01 13.34 -4.81
CA ALA A 183 -12.34 14.33 -3.78
C ALA A 183 -13.81 14.76 -3.82
N GLU A 184 -14.38 14.98 -5.01
CA GLU A 184 -15.79 15.32 -5.18
C GLU A 184 -16.72 14.19 -4.71
N ILE A 185 -16.37 12.93 -5.00
CA ILE A 185 -17.11 11.75 -4.49
C ILE A 185 -17.00 11.67 -2.98
N PHE A 186 -15.80 11.85 -2.41
CA PHE A 186 -15.57 11.84 -0.96
C PHE A 186 -16.44 12.88 -0.24
N HIS A 187 -16.52 14.11 -0.75
CA HIS A 187 -17.36 15.16 -0.16
C HIS A 187 -18.85 14.90 -0.34
N ASN A 188 -19.29 14.30 -1.44
CA ASN A 188 -20.67 13.87 -1.61
C ASN A 188 -21.02 12.74 -0.66
N LEU A 189 -20.13 11.78 -0.45
CA LEU A 189 -20.32 10.72 0.55
C LEU A 189 -20.46 11.30 1.96
N LYS A 190 -19.60 12.26 2.33
CA LYS A 190 -19.72 12.97 3.62
C LYS A 190 -21.11 13.56 3.83
N LYS A 191 -21.66 14.20 2.81
CA LYS A 191 -23.01 14.78 2.86
C LYS A 191 -24.08 13.69 3.01
N ILE A 192 -23.98 12.58 2.25
CA ILE A 192 -24.92 11.46 2.36
C ILE A 192 -24.93 10.87 3.76
N LEU A 193 -23.75 10.64 4.35
CA LEU A 193 -23.62 10.11 5.70
C LEU A 193 -24.21 11.07 6.74
N HIS A 194 -23.94 12.36 6.61
CA HIS A 194 -24.52 13.40 7.49
C HIS A 194 -26.04 13.41 7.40
N ASP A 195 -26.61 13.38 6.17
CA ASP A 195 -28.07 13.40 5.95
C ASP A 195 -28.75 12.13 6.51
N LYS A 196 -28.03 11.01 6.58
CA LYS A 196 -28.45 9.75 7.23
C LYS A 196 -28.18 9.71 8.74
N HIS A 197 -27.66 10.77 9.32
CA HIS A 197 -27.24 10.84 10.75
C HIS A 197 -26.17 9.80 11.12
N LEU A 198 -25.31 9.43 10.17
CA LEU A 198 -24.18 8.53 10.38
C LEU A 198 -22.90 9.32 10.65
N SER A 199 -21.94 8.65 11.30
CA SER A 199 -20.63 9.25 11.60
C SER A 199 -19.88 9.66 10.33
N THR A 200 -19.30 10.86 10.36
CA THR A 200 -18.33 11.36 9.36
C THR A 200 -16.92 11.45 9.92
N ALA A 201 -16.66 10.82 11.07
CA ALA A 201 -15.31 10.59 11.57
C ALA A 201 -14.56 9.67 10.62
N VAL A 202 -13.23 9.88 10.51
CA VAL A 202 -12.38 9.11 9.60
C VAL A 202 -11.50 8.13 10.37
N GLY A 203 -11.25 6.98 9.76
CA GLY A 203 -10.29 6.00 10.24
C GLY A 203 -8.83 6.38 9.95
N ASP A 204 -7.92 5.46 10.21
CA ASP A 204 -6.46 5.65 10.06
C ASP A 204 -6.04 6.08 8.66
N GLU A 205 -6.76 5.63 7.63
CA GLU A 205 -6.46 5.90 6.23
C GLU A 205 -7.28 7.04 5.61
N GLY A 206 -8.07 7.74 6.44
CA GLY A 206 -8.82 8.92 6.03
C GLY A 206 -10.19 8.63 5.41
N GLY A 207 -10.60 7.38 5.25
CA GLY A 207 -11.96 6.99 4.89
C GLY A 207 -12.94 7.14 6.06
N PHE A 208 -14.22 7.33 5.77
CA PHE A 208 -15.25 7.42 6.81
C PHE A 208 -15.47 6.06 7.49
N ALA A 209 -15.85 6.08 8.76
CA ALA A 209 -16.15 4.90 9.56
C ALA A 209 -17.59 4.93 10.09
N PRO A 210 -18.61 4.84 9.21
CA PRO A 210 -20.00 4.92 9.61
C PRO A 210 -20.52 3.60 10.16
N ASN A 211 -21.46 3.67 11.09
CA ASN A 211 -22.12 2.52 11.72
C ASN A 211 -23.25 2.01 10.81
N PHE A 212 -22.93 1.32 9.72
CA PHE A 212 -23.93 0.74 8.84
C PHE A 212 -24.58 -0.52 9.45
N SER A 213 -25.90 -0.54 9.51
CA SER A 213 -26.66 -1.70 9.98
C SER A 213 -26.76 -2.82 8.91
N GLY A 214 -26.62 -2.48 7.65
CA GLY A 214 -26.66 -3.38 6.51
C GLY A 214 -25.29 -3.87 6.03
N GLY A 215 -24.21 -3.61 6.79
CA GLY A 215 -22.86 -4.12 6.52
C GLY A 215 -22.29 -3.69 5.16
N THR A 216 -21.59 -4.62 4.51
CA THR A 216 -20.90 -4.42 3.22
C THR A 216 -21.80 -3.86 2.11
N GLU A 217 -23.01 -4.38 1.97
CA GLU A 217 -23.89 -3.96 0.87
C GLU A 217 -24.45 -2.54 1.08
N GLU A 218 -24.70 -2.12 2.31
CA GLU A 218 -25.10 -0.74 2.59
C GLU A 218 -23.96 0.24 2.30
N ALA A 219 -22.71 -0.13 2.61
CA ALA A 219 -21.53 0.65 2.26
C ALA A 219 -21.41 0.83 0.73
N LEU A 220 -21.53 -0.25 -0.03
CA LEU A 220 -21.49 -0.22 -1.50
C LEU A 220 -22.60 0.64 -2.09
N ALA A 221 -23.84 0.54 -1.58
CA ALA A 221 -24.96 1.36 -2.01
C ALA A 221 -24.72 2.85 -1.76
N CYS A 222 -24.17 3.22 -0.59
CA CYS A 222 -23.81 4.61 -0.28
C CYS A 222 -22.71 5.15 -1.21
N ILE A 223 -21.75 4.32 -1.59
CA ILE A 223 -20.69 4.70 -2.55
C ILE A 223 -21.28 4.96 -3.92
N LEU A 224 -22.18 4.09 -4.42
CA LEU A 224 -22.87 4.33 -5.70
C LEU A 224 -23.67 5.64 -5.69
N ASP A 225 -24.38 5.92 -4.60
CA ASP A 225 -25.08 7.19 -4.43
C ASP A 225 -24.13 8.39 -4.47
N ALA A 226 -22.95 8.28 -3.86
CA ALA A 226 -21.94 9.34 -3.85
C ALA A 226 -21.35 9.57 -5.24
N ILE A 227 -21.06 8.51 -6.01
CA ILE A 227 -20.58 8.60 -7.38
C ILE A 227 -21.63 9.30 -8.26
N ASN A 228 -22.90 8.86 -8.19
CA ASN A 228 -24.00 9.46 -8.94
C ASN A 228 -24.24 10.93 -8.58
N LYS A 229 -24.23 11.28 -7.27
CA LYS A 229 -24.39 12.66 -6.81
C LYS A 229 -23.23 13.57 -7.21
N ALA A 230 -22.04 13.01 -7.38
CA ALA A 230 -20.89 13.74 -7.92
C ALA A 230 -20.99 13.96 -9.44
N GLY A 231 -21.96 13.33 -10.11
CA GLY A 231 -22.21 13.48 -11.55
C GLY A 231 -21.44 12.48 -12.42
N TYR A 232 -20.88 11.42 -11.83
CA TYR A 232 -20.13 10.39 -12.53
C TYR A 232 -20.94 9.10 -12.68
N ARG A 233 -20.59 8.30 -13.71
CA ARG A 233 -21.28 7.04 -14.04
C ARG A 233 -20.53 5.87 -13.37
N PRO A 234 -21.19 5.13 -12.44
CA PRO A 234 -20.60 3.92 -11.89
C PRO A 234 -20.31 2.88 -13.00
N GLY A 235 -19.10 2.31 -12.95
CA GLY A 235 -18.63 1.31 -13.92
C GLY A 235 -18.00 1.91 -15.19
N ASP A 236 -18.44 3.06 -15.64
CA ASP A 236 -17.87 3.73 -16.81
C ASP A 236 -16.78 4.73 -16.44
N ASP A 237 -17.12 5.67 -15.56
CA ASP A 237 -16.22 6.73 -15.12
C ASP A 237 -15.46 6.33 -13.85
N VAL A 238 -16.16 5.66 -12.93
CA VAL A 238 -15.61 5.26 -11.63
C VAL A 238 -15.99 3.82 -11.30
N THR A 239 -15.01 2.99 -11.00
CA THR A 239 -15.21 1.64 -10.46
C THR A 239 -14.94 1.60 -8.96
N ILE A 240 -15.27 0.46 -8.35
CA ILE A 240 -15.04 0.19 -6.92
C ILE A 240 -13.94 -0.86 -6.80
N ALA A 241 -13.04 -0.66 -5.83
CA ALA A 241 -12.13 -1.69 -5.37
C ALA A 241 -12.42 -2.00 -3.90
N LEU A 242 -12.21 -3.26 -3.53
CA LEU A 242 -12.36 -3.74 -2.16
C LEU A 242 -11.04 -4.25 -1.62
N ASP A 243 -10.78 -4.03 -0.35
CA ASP A 243 -9.87 -4.81 0.46
C ASP A 243 -10.67 -5.56 1.51
N CYS A 244 -10.73 -6.89 1.36
CA CYS A 244 -11.49 -7.74 2.26
C CYS A 244 -10.71 -8.04 3.54
N ALA A 245 -9.38 -8.03 3.51
CA ALA A 245 -8.49 -8.46 4.58
C ALA A 245 -8.96 -9.77 5.24
N SER A 246 -9.27 -10.77 4.41
CA SER A 246 -10.03 -11.95 4.82
C SER A 246 -9.34 -12.83 5.85
N SER A 247 -8.01 -12.72 6.00
CA SER A 247 -7.25 -13.38 7.07
C SER A 247 -7.73 -12.98 8.46
N GLU A 248 -8.23 -11.74 8.62
CA GLU A 248 -8.69 -11.20 9.90
C GLU A 248 -9.93 -11.93 10.45
N PHE A 249 -10.76 -12.48 9.59
CA PHE A 249 -11.97 -13.21 10.00
C PHE A 249 -12.00 -14.68 9.51
N TYR A 250 -10.84 -15.21 9.08
CA TYR A 250 -10.68 -16.62 8.73
C TYR A 250 -10.25 -17.43 9.96
N LYS A 251 -11.01 -18.48 10.26
CA LYS A 251 -10.71 -19.39 11.36
C LYS A 251 -11.25 -20.80 11.08
N ASP A 252 -10.43 -21.81 11.35
CA ASP A 252 -10.82 -23.22 11.24
C ASP A 252 -11.42 -23.59 9.87
N GLY A 253 -10.88 -23.01 8.78
CA GLY A 253 -11.35 -23.26 7.42
C GLY A 253 -12.62 -22.50 7.03
N LYS A 254 -13.05 -21.52 7.81
CA LYS A 254 -14.28 -20.74 7.59
C LYS A 254 -14.02 -19.25 7.70
N TYR A 255 -14.82 -18.47 7.00
CA TYR A 255 -14.83 -17.00 7.02
C TYR A 255 -15.97 -16.53 7.93
N ASP A 256 -15.62 -16.09 9.13
CA ASP A 256 -16.56 -15.70 10.18
C ASP A 256 -16.76 -14.18 10.23
N TYR A 257 -17.73 -13.70 9.49
CA TYR A 257 -18.07 -12.27 9.45
C TYR A 257 -18.63 -11.73 10.77
N SER A 258 -19.10 -12.62 11.67
CA SER A 258 -19.63 -12.18 12.96
C SER A 258 -18.59 -11.52 13.86
N LYS A 259 -17.29 -11.75 13.59
CA LYS A 259 -16.19 -11.04 14.27
C LYS A 259 -16.35 -9.51 14.21
N PHE A 260 -16.81 -8.98 13.10
CA PHE A 260 -16.98 -7.54 12.89
C PHE A 260 -18.46 -7.13 12.82
N GLU A 261 -19.30 -7.93 12.18
CA GLU A 261 -20.72 -7.61 11.95
C GLU A 261 -21.64 -8.06 13.10
N GLY A 262 -21.06 -8.67 14.16
CA GLY A 262 -21.80 -9.16 15.31
C GLY A 262 -22.79 -10.27 14.95
N PRO A 263 -23.97 -10.38 15.64
CA PRO A 263 -24.91 -11.51 15.44
C PRO A 263 -25.47 -11.63 14.02
N ASN A 264 -25.37 -10.58 13.20
CA ASN A 264 -25.85 -10.57 11.82
C ASN A 264 -24.82 -11.11 10.83
N GLY A 265 -23.56 -11.21 11.22
CA GLY A 265 -22.48 -11.72 10.40
C GLY A 265 -22.63 -13.20 10.07
N LYS A 266 -22.50 -13.56 8.80
CA LYS A 266 -22.57 -14.93 8.33
C LYS A 266 -21.25 -15.65 8.49
N ILE A 267 -21.28 -16.96 8.76
CA ILE A 267 -20.12 -17.83 8.69
C ILE A 267 -20.19 -18.54 7.34
N ARG A 268 -19.15 -18.43 6.52
CA ARG A 268 -19.08 -18.96 5.16
C ARG A 268 -17.99 -20.04 5.06
N SER A 269 -18.26 -21.09 4.29
CA SER A 269 -17.22 -22.00 3.80
C SER A 269 -16.36 -21.28 2.75
N ARG A 270 -15.28 -21.92 2.30
CA ARG A 270 -14.46 -21.43 1.17
C ARG A 270 -15.30 -21.20 -0.10
N GLU A 271 -16.12 -22.18 -0.45
CA GLU A 271 -16.98 -22.15 -1.63
C GLU A 271 -18.02 -21.02 -1.53
N GLU A 272 -18.60 -20.83 -0.35
CA GLU A 272 -19.56 -19.77 -0.09
C GLU A 272 -18.90 -18.38 -0.10
N GLN A 273 -17.65 -18.26 0.36
CA GLN A 273 -16.87 -17.03 0.29
C GLN A 273 -16.61 -16.65 -1.18
N VAL A 274 -16.13 -17.59 -1.98
CA VAL A 274 -15.88 -17.38 -3.41
C VAL A 274 -17.17 -17.03 -4.16
N ALA A 275 -18.28 -17.70 -3.85
CA ALA A 275 -19.59 -17.41 -4.44
C ALA A 275 -20.08 -16.00 -4.08
N TYR A 276 -19.95 -15.60 -2.81
CA TYR A 276 -20.34 -14.26 -2.34
C TYR A 276 -19.53 -13.14 -3.01
N LEU A 277 -18.22 -13.29 -3.11
CA LEU A 277 -17.39 -12.31 -3.81
C LEU A 277 -17.76 -12.21 -5.30
N ALA A 278 -18.02 -13.34 -5.96
CA ALA A 278 -18.48 -13.34 -7.35
C ALA A 278 -19.84 -12.64 -7.50
N GLU A 279 -20.80 -12.88 -6.61
CA GLU A 279 -22.10 -12.19 -6.60
C GLU A 279 -21.93 -10.67 -6.45
N LEU A 280 -21.05 -10.21 -5.55
CA LEU A 280 -20.79 -8.78 -5.41
C LEU A 280 -20.26 -8.15 -6.69
N THR A 281 -19.39 -8.84 -7.44
CA THR A 281 -18.86 -8.33 -8.72
C THR A 281 -19.89 -8.31 -9.85
N GLU A 282 -20.95 -9.11 -9.76
CA GLU A 282 -22.08 -9.08 -10.70
C GLU A 282 -23.07 -7.95 -10.37
N LYS A 283 -23.21 -7.62 -9.08
CA LYS A 283 -24.19 -6.65 -8.59
C LYS A 283 -23.67 -5.22 -8.58
N TYR A 284 -22.36 -5.03 -8.38
CA TYR A 284 -21.71 -3.74 -8.23
C TYR A 284 -20.55 -3.60 -9.24
N PRO A 285 -20.19 -2.37 -9.64
CA PRO A 285 -19.08 -2.13 -10.58
C PRO A 285 -17.70 -2.32 -9.91
N ILE A 286 -17.47 -3.50 -9.33
CA ILE A 286 -16.22 -3.87 -8.67
C ILE A 286 -15.27 -4.43 -9.74
N ASP A 287 -14.09 -3.83 -9.89
CA ASP A 287 -13.07 -4.26 -10.84
C ASP A 287 -11.77 -4.72 -10.16
N SER A 288 -11.68 -4.63 -8.82
CA SER A 288 -10.54 -5.10 -8.05
C SER A 288 -10.95 -5.59 -6.66
N ILE A 289 -10.43 -6.74 -6.24
CA ILE A 289 -10.58 -7.27 -4.87
C ILE A 289 -9.21 -7.65 -4.35
N GLU A 290 -8.83 -7.06 -3.22
CA GLU A 290 -7.64 -7.37 -2.46
C GLU A 290 -8.01 -8.32 -1.33
N ASP A 291 -7.16 -9.32 -1.11
CA ASP A 291 -7.25 -10.34 -0.06
C ASP A 291 -8.67 -10.92 0.14
N GLY A 292 -9.30 -11.29 -0.99
CA GLY A 292 -10.63 -11.90 -1.01
C GLY A 292 -10.69 -13.27 -0.33
N CYS A 293 -9.54 -13.94 -0.17
CA CYS A 293 -9.34 -15.15 0.63
C CYS A 293 -8.18 -14.92 1.61
N ALA A 294 -8.15 -15.72 2.68
CA ALA A 294 -7.09 -15.66 3.69
C ALA A 294 -5.72 -16.06 3.10
N GLU A 295 -4.64 -15.54 3.69
CA GLU A 295 -3.25 -15.79 3.27
C GLU A 295 -2.85 -17.27 3.33
N GLU A 296 -3.50 -18.08 4.18
CA GLU A 296 -3.28 -19.50 4.29
C GLU A 296 -4.17 -20.33 3.34
N ASP A 297 -5.26 -19.74 2.80
CA ASP A 297 -6.26 -20.47 1.98
C ASP A 297 -5.93 -20.42 0.48
N TRP A 298 -4.78 -21.00 0.10
CA TRP A 298 -4.33 -21.07 -1.29
C TRP A 298 -5.33 -21.75 -2.24
N ALA A 299 -6.06 -22.76 -1.74
CA ALA A 299 -7.10 -23.40 -2.52
C ALA A 299 -8.30 -22.47 -2.79
N GLY A 300 -8.66 -21.63 -1.81
CA GLY A 300 -9.66 -20.57 -1.98
C GLY A 300 -9.22 -19.55 -3.01
N TRP A 301 -7.96 -19.12 -2.95
CA TRP A 301 -7.38 -18.20 -3.93
C TRP A 301 -7.39 -18.75 -5.36
N ALA A 302 -6.98 -20.00 -5.56
CA ALA A 302 -7.04 -20.64 -6.86
C ALA A 302 -8.49 -20.74 -7.38
N MET A 303 -9.45 -21.10 -6.50
CA MET A 303 -10.87 -21.15 -6.83
C MET A 303 -11.43 -19.79 -7.20
N LEU A 304 -11.12 -18.74 -6.43
CA LEU A 304 -11.53 -17.37 -6.70
C LEU A 304 -10.98 -16.87 -8.03
N THR A 305 -9.69 -17.12 -8.27
CA THR A 305 -9.02 -16.73 -9.52
C THR A 305 -9.65 -17.41 -10.74
N ALA A 306 -9.93 -18.71 -10.64
CA ALA A 306 -10.61 -19.44 -11.70
C ALA A 306 -12.03 -18.91 -11.96
N LYS A 307 -12.73 -18.45 -10.91
CA LYS A 307 -14.12 -17.98 -10.99
C LYS A 307 -14.27 -16.60 -11.61
N ILE A 308 -13.47 -15.63 -11.17
CA ILE A 308 -13.64 -14.21 -11.57
C ILE A 308 -12.35 -13.51 -12.04
N GLY A 309 -11.18 -14.15 -11.93
CA GLY A 309 -9.89 -13.50 -12.26
C GLY A 309 -9.71 -13.12 -13.73
N SER A 310 -10.52 -13.67 -14.65
CA SER A 310 -10.54 -13.24 -16.06
C SER A 310 -11.31 -11.93 -16.30
N LYS A 311 -12.12 -11.51 -15.31
CA LYS A 311 -13.00 -10.32 -15.41
C LYS A 311 -12.50 -9.15 -14.59
N ILE A 312 -11.88 -9.44 -13.42
CA ILE A 312 -11.45 -8.43 -12.47
C ILE A 312 -10.02 -8.68 -11.99
N GLN A 313 -9.43 -7.67 -11.38
CA GLN A 313 -8.16 -7.77 -10.69
C GLN A 313 -8.35 -8.43 -9.31
N LEU A 314 -7.50 -9.41 -9.01
CA LEU A 314 -7.40 -10.07 -7.70
C LEU A 314 -6.01 -9.81 -7.14
N VAL A 315 -5.95 -9.01 -6.07
CA VAL A 315 -4.70 -8.51 -5.49
C VAL A 315 -4.33 -9.33 -4.28
N GLY A 316 -3.15 -9.93 -4.27
CA GLY A 316 -2.58 -10.55 -3.07
C GLY A 316 -1.72 -9.54 -2.30
N ASP A 317 -2.14 -9.19 -1.07
CA ASP A 317 -1.39 -8.43 -0.08
C ASP A 317 -0.72 -9.40 0.90
N ASP A 318 -1.44 -9.87 1.90
CA ASP A 318 -0.93 -10.83 2.89
C ASP A 318 -0.51 -12.17 2.24
N LEU A 319 -1.14 -12.53 1.12
CA LEU A 319 -0.78 -13.70 0.33
C LEU A 319 0.66 -13.67 -0.18
N PHE A 320 1.17 -12.50 -0.58
CA PHE A 320 2.48 -12.34 -1.22
C PHE A 320 3.50 -11.57 -0.40
N VAL A 321 3.07 -10.71 0.50
CA VAL A 321 3.90 -9.86 1.37
C VAL A 321 5.10 -9.22 0.64
N THR A 322 4.89 -8.81 -0.61
CA THR A 322 5.92 -8.23 -1.51
C THR A 322 7.14 -9.15 -1.71
N ASN A 323 6.99 -10.47 -1.46
CA ASN A 323 8.07 -11.45 -1.47
C ASN A 323 8.04 -12.31 -2.74
N VAL A 324 9.17 -12.35 -3.45
CA VAL A 324 9.32 -13.10 -4.71
C VAL A 324 9.03 -14.60 -4.57
N SER A 325 9.27 -15.21 -3.40
CA SER A 325 9.04 -16.65 -3.18
C SER A 325 7.55 -16.96 -3.13
N PHE A 326 6.76 -16.15 -2.41
CA PHE A 326 5.31 -16.29 -2.35
C PHE A 326 4.66 -15.90 -3.68
N LEU A 327 5.14 -14.83 -4.32
CA LEU A 327 4.66 -14.42 -5.64
C LEU A 327 4.89 -15.51 -6.69
N LYS A 328 6.08 -16.14 -6.69
CA LYS A 328 6.40 -17.27 -7.58
C LYS A 328 5.39 -18.41 -7.39
N ARG A 329 5.10 -18.78 -6.15
CA ARG A 329 4.09 -19.79 -5.83
C ARG A 329 2.71 -19.40 -6.38
N GLY A 330 2.29 -18.14 -6.18
CA GLY A 330 1.00 -17.65 -6.70
C GLY A 330 0.89 -17.73 -8.21
N ILE A 331 1.97 -17.41 -8.93
CA ILE A 331 2.04 -17.52 -10.38
C ILE A 331 1.90 -19.00 -10.81
N GLU A 332 2.65 -19.90 -10.18
CA GLU A 332 2.64 -21.34 -10.50
C GLU A 332 1.29 -22.00 -10.19
N GLU A 333 0.67 -21.66 -9.06
CA GLU A 333 -0.63 -22.18 -8.60
C GLU A 333 -1.83 -21.41 -9.18
N LYS A 334 -1.60 -20.36 -9.99
CA LYS A 334 -2.65 -19.49 -10.56
C LYS A 334 -3.54 -18.87 -9.49
N SER A 335 -2.94 -18.42 -8.42
CA SER A 335 -3.57 -17.74 -7.30
C SER A 335 -3.33 -16.24 -7.42
N ALA A 336 -4.40 -15.44 -7.50
CA ALA A 336 -4.41 -14.01 -7.82
C ALA A 336 -3.95 -13.69 -9.28
N ASN A 337 -3.95 -12.40 -9.64
CA ASN A 337 -3.43 -11.87 -10.91
C ASN A 337 -2.80 -10.48 -10.74
N SER A 338 -2.63 -10.04 -9.48
CA SER A 338 -2.01 -8.78 -9.10
C SER A 338 -1.30 -8.93 -7.75
N ILE A 339 -0.28 -8.12 -7.53
CA ILE A 339 0.42 -8.02 -6.23
C ILE A 339 0.22 -6.62 -5.63
N LEU A 340 -0.08 -6.56 -4.32
CA LEU A 340 0.09 -5.33 -3.57
C LEU A 340 1.56 -5.18 -3.17
N VAL A 341 2.11 -3.99 -3.32
CA VAL A 341 3.52 -3.71 -3.07
C VAL A 341 3.65 -2.75 -1.90
N LYS A 342 4.13 -3.26 -0.78
CA LYS A 342 4.44 -2.52 0.44
C LYS A 342 5.94 -2.63 0.72
N VAL A 343 6.67 -1.56 0.54
CA VAL A 343 8.15 -1.54 0.64
C VAL A 343 8.67 -2.09 1.98
N ASN A 344 7.93 -1.90 3.06
CA ASN A 344 8.34 -2.35 4.39
C ASN A 344 8.03 -3.83 4.69
N GLN A 345 7.18 -4.50 3.87
CA GLN A 345 6.93 -5.94 4.02
C GLN A 345 8.14 -6.79 3.66
N ILE A 346 9.02 -6.25 2.79
CA ILE A 346 10.24 -6.93 2.34
C ILE A 346 11.52 -6.24 2.83
N GLY A 347 11.55 -4.91 2.89
CA GLY A 347 12.54 -4.13 3.62
C GLY A 347 13.72 -3.57 2.84
N THR A 348 13.77 -3.72 1.50
CA THR A 348 14.72 -3.00 0.63
C THR A 348 14.06 -2.56 -0.66
N LEU A 349 14.61 -1.51 -1.28
CA LEU A 349 14.20 -1.06 -2.61
C LEU A 349 14.48 -2.15 -3.67
N THR A 350 15.65 -2.77 -3.61
CA THR A 350 16.06 -3.82 -4.57
C THR A 350 15.10 -5.01 -4.57
N GLU A 351 14.74 -5.54 -3.39
CA GLU A 351 13.78 -6.65 -3.29
C GLU A 351 12.39 -6.23 -3.76
N THR A 352 11.96 -5.00 -3.44
CA THR A 352 10.69 -4.43 -3.93
C THR A 352 10.65 -4.38 -5.46
N LEU A 353 11.69 -3.86 -6.10
CA LEU A 353 11.77 -3.79 -7.56
C LEU A 353 11.82 -5.20 -8.21
N ASN A 354 12.47 -6.15 -7.56
CA ASN A 354 12.51 -7.55 -8.02
C ASN A 354 11.11 -8.19 -7.98
N ALA A 355 10.32 -7.96 -6.94
CA ALA A 355 8.95 -8.46 -6.84
C ALA A 355 8.06 -7.87 -7.94
N ILE A 356 8.12 -6.55 -8.18
CA ILE A 356 7.38 -5.88 -9.25
C ILE A 356 7.79 -6.40 -10.63
N SER A 357 9.10 -6.54 -10.88
CA SER A 357 9.61 -7.08 -12.14
C SER A 357 9.13 -8.50 -12.40
N MET A 358 9.11 -9.35 -11.38
CA MET A 358 8.57 -10.72 -11.47
C MET A 358 7.07 -10.70 -11.79
N ALA A 359 6.29 -9.87 -11.10
CA ALA A 359 4.86 -9.73 -11.34
C ALA A 359 4.58 -9.34 -12.81
N HIS A 360 5.20 -8.28 -13.29
CA HIS A 360 5.01 -7.79 -14.65
C HIS A 360 5.42 -8.82 -15.72
N LYS A 361 6.55 -9.54 -15.53
CA LYS A 361 6.99 -10.60 -16.43
C LYS A 361 6.03 -11.78 -16.50
N ALA A 362 5.26 -12.02 -15.43
CA ALA A 362 4.23 -13.06 -15.37
C ALA A 362 2.85 -12.57 -15.88
N GLY A 363 2.73 -11.32 -16.30
CA GLY A 363 1.45 -10.73 -16.71
C GLY A 363 0.55 -10.31 -15.54
N PHE A 364 1.07 -10.30 -14.31
CA PHE A 364 0.40 -9.74 -13.14
C PHE A 364 0.48 -8.22 -13.17
N THR A 365 -0.54 -7.55 -12.67
CA THR A 365 -0.48 -6.13 -12.34
C THR A 365 0.16 -5.92 -10.96
N ALA A 366 0.57 -4.68 -10.68
CA ALA A 366 1.07 -4.29 -9.36
C ALA A 366 0.32 -3.05 -8.87
N VAL A 367 0.05 -2.98 -7.58
CA VAL A 367 -0.54 -1.82 -6.91
C VAL A 367 0.48 -1.31 -5.89
N MET A 368 1.00 -0.11 -6.07
CA MET A 368 1.86 0.52 -5.07
C MET A 368 1.02 0.94 -3.87
N SER A 369 1.44 0.58 -2.66
CA SER A 369 0.60 0.75 -1.47
C SER A 369 1.34 1.45 -0.33
N HIS A 370 0.56 2.24 0.43
CA HIS A 370 0.89 2.77 1.74
C HIS A 370 0.75 1.70 2.84
N ARG A 371 0.92 2.13 4.09
CA ARG A 371 0.50 1.39 5.29
C ARG A 371 -0.46 2.24 6.13
N SER A 372 -1.10 1.61 7.13
CA SER A 372 -2.01 2.33 8.05
C SER A 372 -1.29 3.41 8.87
N GLY A 373 -0.07 3.15 9.31
CA GLY A 373 0.82 4.16 9.91
C GLY A 373 1.75 4.75 8.86
N GLU A 374 1.53 6.00 8.48
CA GLU A 374 2.31 6.73 7.47
C GLU A 374 2.97 7.97 8.06
N THR A 375 3.82 8.60 7.26
CA THR A 375 4.44 9.89 7.52
C THR A 375 4.21 10.81 6.32
N GLU A 376 4.84 12.00 6.29
CA GLU A 376 4.83 12.89 5.12
C GLU A 376 5.71 12.36 3.98
N ASP A 377 6.46 11.27 4.19
CA ASP A 377 7.28 10.66 3.13
C ASP A 377 6.41 10.25 1.93
N SER A 378 6.80 10.68 0.75
CA SER A 378 6.07 10.46 -0.50
C SER A 378 6.76 9.48 -1.46
N THR A 379 7.76 8.74 -1.00
CA THR A 379 8.58 7.84 -1.84
C THR A 379 7.75 6.91 -2.70
N ILE A 380 6.65 6.34 -2.17
CA ILE A 380 5.80 5.42 -2.93
C ILE A 380 5.10 6.07 -4.13
N ALA A 381 4.90 7.38 -4.11
CA ALA A 381 4.39 8.12 -5.27
C ALA A 381 5.41 8.11 -6.42
N ASP A 382 6.68 8.44 -6.12
CA ASP A 382 7.78 8.34 -7.08
C ASP A 382 7.97 6.91 -7.58
N LEU A 383 7.92 5.91 -6.68
CA LEU A 383 8.05 4.49 -7.05
C LEU A 383 6.93 4.04 -7.99
N ALA A 384 5.69 4.46 -7.75
CA ALA A 384 4.56 4.10 -8.62
C ALA A 384 4.79 4.54 -10.07
N VAL A 385 5.32 5.75 -10.26
CA VAL A 385 5.66 6.26 -11.59
C VAL A 385 6.94 5.61 -12.13
N ALA A 386 7.96 5.44 -11.28
CA ALA A 386 9.23 4.81 -11.67
C ALA A 386 9.03 3.44 -12.33
N VAL A 387 8.16 2.62 -11.78
CA VAL A 387 7.92 1.25 -12.27
C VAL A 387 6.72 1.16 -13.23
N ASN A 388 6.09 2.30 -13.57
CA ASN A 388 4.88 2.35 -14.40
C ASN A 388 3.80 1.34 -13.96
N CYS A 389 3.60 1.18 -12.63
CA CYS A 389 2.66 0.17 -12.13
C CYS A 389 1.20 0.48 -12.47
N GLY A 390 0.88 1.74 -12.77
CA GLY A 390 -0.43 2.18 -13.22
C GLY A 390 -1.50 2.29 -12.12
N GLN A 391 -1.17 1.95 -10.86
CA GLN A 391 -2.11 1.99 -9.74
C GLN A 391 -1.40 2.37 -8.43
N ILE A 392 -2.11 3.10 -7.56
CA ILE A 392 -1.64 3.41 -6.21
C ILE A 392 -2.79 3.36 -5.20
N LYS A 393 -2.58 2.64 -4.09
CA LYS A 393 -3.46 2.57 -2.93
C LYS A 393 -2.79 3.35 -1.80
N THR A 394 -3.24 4.58 -1.53
CA THR A 394 -2.59 5.43 -0.54
C THR A 394 -3.58 6.26 0.30
N GLY A 395 -4.71 5.64 0.61
CA GLY A 395 -5.73 6.20 1.49
C GLY A 395 -6.73 7.11 0.79
N SER A 396 -7.47 7.86 1.57
CA SER A 396 -8.57 8.71 1.13
C SER A 396 -8.13 10.12 0.74
N ALA A 397 -9.09 10.95 0.33
CA ALA A 397 -8.91 12.39 0.09
C ALA A 397 -8.92 13.19 1.41
N SER A 398 -8.34 12.67 2.46
CA SER A 398 -8.19 13.32 3.77
C SER A 398 -6.93 12.81 4.49
N ARG A 399 -6.48 13.54 5.53
CA ARG A 399 -5.23 13.35 6.29
C ARG A 399 -3.98 13.70 5.45
N SER A 400 -3.11 14.54 6.01
CA SER A 400 -1.93 15.07 5.31
C SER A 400 -0.92 14.00 4.92
N ASP A 401 -0.80 12.93 5.70
CA ASP A 401 0.03 11.77 5.43
C ASP A 401 -0.38 11.03 4.12
N ARG A 402 -1.66 11.06 3.78
CA ARG A 402 -2.19 10.52 2.50
C ARG A 402 -2.04 11.54 1.38
N MET A 403 -2.44 12.80 1.64
CA MET A 403 -2.33 13.88 0.67
C MET A 403 -0.88 14.12 0.21
N ALA A 404 0.13 13.88 1.05
CA ALA A 404 1.53 14.00 0.68
C ALA A 404 1.86 13.20 -0.59
N LYS A 405 1.35 11.97 -0.73
CA LYS A 405 1.57 11.09 -1.88
C LYS A 405 0.82 11.60 -3.12
N TYR A 406 -0.46 11.98 -2.97
CA TYR A 406 -1.25 12.52 -4.07
C TYR A 406 -0.68 13.86 -4.57
N ASN A 407 -0.27 14.74 -3.66
CA ASN A 407 0.37 16.00 -4.02
C ASN A 407 1.70 15.80 -4.75
N GLN A 408 2.46 14.75 -4.38
CA GLN A 408 3.69 14.40 -5.11
C GLN A 408 3.38 13.92 -6.52
N LEU A 409 2.34 13.11 -6.72
CA LEU A 409 1.90 12.69 -8.06
C LEU A 409 1.43 13.85 -8.92
N LEU A 410 0.75 14.86 -8.35
CA LEU A 410 0.40 16.09 -9.07
C LEU A 410 1.65 16.85 -9.53
N ARG A 411 2.70 16.96 -8.67
CA ARG A 411 3.99 17.57 -9.06
C ARG A 411 4.69 16.78 -10.17
N ILE A 412 4.65 15.43 -10.09
CA ILE A 412 5.23 14.57 -11.13
C ILE A 412 4.48 14.74 -12.45
N GLU A 413 3.14 14.80 -12.43
CA GLU A 413 2.33 15.06 -13.62
C GLU A 413 2.73 16.39 -14.28
N GLU A 414 2.87 17.46 -13.49
CA GLU A 414 3.33 18.77 -13.98
C GLU A 414 4.75 18.70 -14.58
N GLN A 415 5.68 18.00 -13.92
CA GLN A 415 7.05 17.81 -14.41
C GLN A 415 7.12 17.04 -15.73
N LEU A 416 6.23 16.06 -15.91
CA LEU A 416 6.16 15.25 -17.14
C LEU A 416 5.49 16.01 -18.29
N GLY A 417 4.57 16.94 -17.99
CA GLY A 417 3.83 17.71 -19.00
C GLY A 417 3.17 16.79 -20.03
N ASP A 418 3.37 17.07 -21.31
CA ASP A 418 2.79 16.31 -22.44
C ASP A 418 3.29 14.86 -22.53
N SER A 419 4.36 14.49 -21.81
CA SER A 419 4.84 13.10 -21.76
C SER A 419 4.14 12.25 -20.69
N ALA A 420 3.30 12.86 -19.83
CA ALA A 420 2.53 12.15 -18.83
C ALA A 420 1.51 11.22 -19.49
N VAL A 421 1.47 9.98 -19.01
CA VAL A 421 0.51 8.97 -19.49
C VAL A 421 -0.41 8.60 -18.32
N PHE A 422 -1.71 8.73 -18.53
CA PHE A 422 -2.72 8.23 -17.61
C PHE A 422 -3.63 7.26 -18.35
N LYS A 423 -3.55 5.96 -18.02
CA LYS A 423 -4.25 4.91 -18.78
C LYS A 423 -5.69 4.67 -18.31
N GLY A 424 -6.02 5.06 -17.10
CA GLY A 424 -7.32 4.79 -16.50
C GLY A 424 -7.56 3.30 -16.31
N ARG A 425 -8.27 2.69 -17.27
CA ARG A 425 -8.57 1.24 -17.21
C ARG A 425 -7.31 0.39 -17.33
N LEU A 426 -7.29 -0.73 -16.61
CA LEU A 426 -6.15 -1.68 -16.58
C LEU A 426 -6.06 -2.55 -17.83
N LYS A 427 -7.17 -2.79 -18.52
CA LYS A 427 -7.29 -3.60 -19.75
C LYS A 427 -8.35 -3.01 -20.67
#